data_ff7e0b03275b048a2b1412d379c99fec
#
_entry.id   ff7e0b03275b048a2b1412d379c99fec
#
_cell.length_a   1.000
_cell.length_b   1.000
_cell.length_c   1.000
_cell.angle_alpha   90.00
_cell.angle_beta   90.00
_cell.angle_gamma   90.00
#
_symmetry.space_group_name_H-M   'P 1'
#
loop_
_entity.id
_entity.type
_entity.pdbx_description
1 polymer ?
#
loop_
_entity_poly.entity_id
_entity_poly.type
_entity_poly.pdbx_seq_one_letter_code
_entity_poly.pdbx_strand_id
1 'polypeptide(L)'
;MIPFLIFCLINFGLVKLCKKSFGVTLPVTLTGATLLTYFGQFLFHTFNVGVWLCAGIAVAGAVLLIVYRKDRDFISRCFSVGFFVFLAICILFLVLDYGRWLTTWDEYSHWGKMLKEMSRLDRFYTEPQSNLTAHKDYPPFAQIFELLWCKLSWKYTEGTATAALDILVFSMILPLVIERLECKKEIGKIQRFLSSLAIAVVLLIVILNFDNVQSMTLNLDLLLPLYYVALIMMIADQELRKSKFGFIMILLGQFGLILTKQMGIAFVLLVWFFYTMSEVLDTANLRKENLRYKGLLAVRSLAVLITPFISNAIWSRYISSLGEGGQFSLSKINLKTLFRVIVGGGDWLQRITFVRYIRALFTTNITTGLFPMTYVSAIVVSFCILVIM
;
A
#
# COMPACT_ATOMS: atom_id res chain seq x y z
N MET A 1 19.20 -8.91 -4.10
CA MET A 1 19.19 -9.08 -2.61
C MET A 1 19.59 -7.83 -1.84
N ILE A 2 20.39 -6.89 -2.40
CA ILE A 2 20.78 -5.64 -1.70
C ILE A 2 19.58 -4.81 -1.23
N PRO A 3 18.54 -4.56 -2.05
CA PRO A 3 17.36 -3.83 -1.58
C PRO A 3 16.68 -4.49 -0.37
N PHE A 4 16.53 -5.82 -0.40
CA PHE A 4 16.01 -6.59 0.74
C PHE A 4 16.77 -6.26 2.04
N LEU A 5 18.10 -6.33 2.01
CA LEU A 5 18.93 -6.03 3.18
C LEU A 5 18.73 -4.59 3.66
N ILE A 6 18.70 -3.62 2.75
CA ILE A 6 18.49 -2.21 3.07
C ILE A 6 17.11 -2.02 3.74
N PHE A 7 16.04 -2.57 3.18
CA PHE A 7 14.71 -2.47 3.78
C PHE A 7 14.62 -3.19 5.13
N CYS A 8 15.29 -4.34 5.30
CA CYS A 8 15.37 -5.00 6.61
C CYS A 8 16.06 -4.12 7.65
N LEU A 9 17.20 -3.53 7.31
CA LEU A 9 17.95 -2.68 8.22
C LEU A 9 17.17 -1.40 8.59
N ILE A 10 16.49 -0.76 7.63
CA ILE A 10 15.59 0.37 7.92
C ILE A 10 14.49 -0.09 8.88
N ASN A 11 13.88 -1.26 8.60
CA ASN A 11 12.79 -1.80 9.42
C ASN A 11 13.23 -2.16 10.84
N PHE A 12 14.43 -2.68 11.03
CA PHE A 12 14.99 -2.93 12.37
C PHE A 12 15.07 -1.66 13.22
N GLY A 13 15.38 -0.51 12.59
CA GLY A 13 15.31 0.80 13.25
C GLY A 13 13.88 1.09 13.75
N LEU A 14 12.86 0.88 12.91
CA LEU A 14 11.45 1.07 13.30
C LEU A 14 10.99 0.06 14.36
N VAL A 15 11.38 -1.21 14.25
CA VAL A 15 11.12 -2.24 15.28
C VAL A 15 11.62 -1.79 16.66
N LYS A 16 12.83 -1.22 16.71
CA LYS A 16 13.40 -0.71 17.98
C LYS A 16 12.63 0.48 18.53
N LEU A 17 12.34 1.48 17.67
CA LEU A 17 11.64 2.70 18.05
C LEU A 17 10.20 2.43 18.52
N CYS A 18 9.51 1.54 17.84
CA CYS A 18 8.08 1.32 18.02
C CYS A 18 7.75 0.14 18.91
N LYS A 19 8.76 -0.68 19.23
CA LYS A 19 8.61 -1.91 20.03
C LYS A 19 7.55 -2.88 19.45
N LYS A 20 7.36 -2.87 18.13
CA LYS A 20 6.49 -3.78 17.38
C LYS A 20 7.36 -4.74 16.56
N SER A 21 6.77 -5.84 16.10
CA SER A 21 7.45 -6.86 15.31
C SER A 21 7.71 -6.43 13.87
N PHE A 22 8.56 -7.16 13.18
CA PHE A 22 9.03 -6.85 11.82
C PHE A 22 7.89 -6.68 10.82
N GLY A 23 6.93 -7.62 10.78
CA GLY A 23 5.83 -7.59 9.82
C GLY A 23 4.84 -6.47 10.08
N VAL A 24 4.66 -6.05 11.34
CA VAL A 24 3.82 -4.90 11.68
C VAL A 24 4.44 -3.59 11.20
N THR A 25 5.77 -3.44 11.25
CA THR A 25 6.46 -2.21 10.86
C THR A 25 6.83 -2.15 9.38
N LEU A 26 6.87 -3.29 8.68
CA LEU A 26 7.31 -3.38 7.30
C LEU A 26 6.51 -2.50 6.31
N PRO A 27 5.16 -2.48 6.32
CA PRO A 27 4.40 -1.63 5.41
C PRO A 27 4.78 -0.14 5.52
N VAL A 28 5.07 0.31 6.75
CA VAL A 28 5.52 1.70 7.00
C VAL A 28 6.92 1.93 6.47
N THR A 29 7.80 0.95 6.62
CA THR A 29 9.17 1.01 6.06
C THR A 29 9.12 1.19 4.55
N LEU A 30 8.34 0.38 3.85
CA LEU A 30 8.21 0.45 2.39
C LEU A 30 7.57 1.78 1.96
N THR A 31 6.48 2.17 2.61
CA THR A 31 5.82 3.46 2.36
C THR A 31 6.75 4.63 2.65
N GLY A 32 7.41 4.63 3.81
CA GLY A 32 8.30 5.70 4.24
C GLY A 32 9.50 5.88 3.31
N ALA A 33 10.15 4.79 2.89
CA ALA A 33 11.25 4.83 1.93
C ALA A 33 10.81 5.39 0.56
N THR A 34 9.62 4.99 0.09
CA THR A 34 9.03 5.53 -1.15
C THR A 34 8.76 7.03 -1.02
N LEU A 35 8.15 7.47 0.09
CA LEU A 35 7.87 8.89 0.33
C LEU A 35 9.13 9.71 0.54
N LEU A 36 10.18 9.18 1.18
CA LEU A 36 11.49 9.85 1.27
C LEU A 36 12.08 10.08 -0.13
N THR A 37 11.94 9.10 -1.02
CA THR A 37 12.40 9.21 -2.41
C THR A 37 11.55 10.20 -3.21
N TYR A 38 10.23 10.19 -3.00
CA TYR A 38 9.29 11.16 -3.59
C TYR A 38 9.64 12.59 -3.20
N PHE A 39 9.78 12.88 -1.90
CA PHE A 39 10.12 14.21 -1.43
C PHE A 39 11.57 14.60 -1.75
N GLY A 40 12.49 13.64 -1.80
CA GLY A 40 13.86 13.86 -2.26
C GLY A 40 13.88 14.42 -3.68
N GLN A 41 13.06 13.86 -4.57
CA GLN A 41 12.91 14.37 -5.93
C GLN A 41 12.29 15.79 -5.96
N PHE A 42 11.27 16.08 -5.16
CA PHE A 42 10.68 17.41 -5.10
C PHE A 42 11.63 18.49 -4.62
N LEU A 43 12.47 18.18 -3.63
CA LEU A 43 13.35 19.14 -2.98
C LEU A 43 14.69 19.30 -3.70
N PHE A 44 15.21 18.23 -4.31
CA PHE A 44 16.57 18.19 -4.84
C PHE A 44 16.61 17.84 -6.33
N HIS A 45 15.47 17.67 -6.97
CA HIS A 45 15.35 17.34 -8.40
C HIS A 45 16.14 16.08 -8.82
N THR A 46 16.28 15.10 -7.91
CA THR A 46 16.93 13.80 -8.17
C THR A 46 16.40 12.72 -7.23
N PHE A 47 16.17 11.53 -7.74
CA PHE A 47 15.79 10.38 -6.91
C PHE A 47 16.98 9.83 -6.11
N ASN A 48 18.20 10.14 -6.50
CA ASN A 48 19.41 9.65 -5.82
C ASN A 48 19.47 10.10 -4.36
N VAL A 49 18.94 11.28 -4.02
CA VAL A 49 18.86 11.74 -2.61
C VAL A 49 18.05 10.74 -1.77
N GLY A 50 16.89 10.28 -2.28
CA GLY A 50 16.09 9.27 -1.60
C GLY A 50 16.85 7.95 -1.40
N VAL A 51 17.60 7.51 -2.42
CA VAL A 51 18.46 6.32 -2.33
C VAL A 51 19.52 6.48 -1.22
N TRP A 52 20.21 7.62 -1.18
CA TRP A 52 21.22 7.90 -0.14
C TRP A 52 20.62 8.02 1.25
N LEU A 53 19.44 8.64 1.38
CA LEU A 53 18.72 8.69 2.65
C LEU A 53 18.33 7.30 3.14
N CYS A 54 17.80 6.44 2.27
CA CYS A 54 17.50 5.05 2.61
C CYS A 54 18.75 4.28 3.04
N ALA A 55 19.88 4.45 2.32
CA ALA A 55 21.15 3.84 2.68
C ALA A 55 21.65 4.34 4.06
N GLY A 56 21.58 5.64 4.32
CA GLY A 56 21.97 6.24 5.61
C GLY A 56 21.12 5.72 6.78
N ILE A 57 19.79 5.61 6.59
CA ILE A 57 18.87 5.05 7.61
C ILE A 57 19.16 3.56 7.80
N ALA A 58 19.47 2.81 6.73
CA ALA A 58 19.86 1.41 6.83
C ALA A 58 21.15 1.22 7.66
N VAL A 59 22.16 2.09 7.47
CA VAL A 59 23.38 2.09 8.30
C VAL A 59 23.03 2.33 9.76
N ALA A 60 22.16 3.31 10.07
CA ALA A 60 21.68 3.54 11.44
C ALA A 60 20.97 2.29 12.00
N GLY A 61 20.14 1.61 11.21
CA GLY A 61 19.50 0.36 11.59
C GLY A 61 20.48 -0.77 11.87
N ALA A 62 21.57 -0.87 11.07
CA ALA A 62 22.65 -1.83 11.29
C ALA A 62 23.39 -1.55 12.62
N VAL A 63 23.69 -0.28 12.89
CA VAL A 63 24.30 0.14 14.16
C VAL A 63 23.41 -0.24 15.34
N LEU A 64 22.10 0.02 15.26
CA LEU A 64 21.15 -0.39 16.30
C LEU A 64 21.13 -1.90 16.50
N LEU A 65 21.15 -2.69 15.42
CA LEU A 65 21.20 -4.15 15.52
C LEU A 65 22.48 -4.62 16.25
N ILE A 66 23.63 -4.03 15.96
CA ILE A 66 24.91 -4.36 16.61
C ILE A 66 24.89 -3.95 18.09
N VAL A 67 24.46 -2.73 18.41
CA VAL A 67 24.42 -2.20 19.77
C VAL A 67 23.47 -3.02 20.66
N TYR A 68 22.31 -3.37 20.14
CA TYR A 68 21.27 -4.10 20.88
C TYR A 68 21.26 -5.61 20.62
N ARG A 69 22.36 -6.19 20.08
CA ARG A 69 22.46 -7.63 19.77
C ARG A 69 22.22 -8.57 20.97
N LYS A 70 22.40 -8.08 22.20
CA LYS A 70 22.15 -8.84 23.45
C LYS A 70 20.72 -8.67 23.97
N ASP A 71 19.95 -7.75 23.45
CA ASP A 71 18.55 -7.54 23.79
C ASP A 71 17.69 -8.61 23.08
N ARG A 72 17.42 -9.70 23.77
CA ARG A 72 16.69 -10.85 23.21
C ARG A 72 15.30 -10.48 22.70
N ASP A 73 14.63 -9.55 23.35
CA ASP A 73 13.30 -9.12 22.98
C ASP A 73 13.34 -8.28 21.68
N PHE A 74 14.32 -7.41 21.53
CA PHE A 74 14.55 -6.68 20.28
C PHE A 74 14.88 -7.64 19.12
N ILE A 75 15.82 -8.56 19.33
CA ILE A 75 16.24 -9.52 18.30
C ILE A 75 15.08 -10.42 17.87
N SER A 76 14.27 -10.92 18.81
CA SER A 76 13.11 -11.76 18.49
C SER A 76 12.05 -11.01 17.68
N ARG A 77 11.88 -9.70 17.92
CA ARG A 77 10.98 -8.85 17.11
C ARG A 77 11.55 -8.54 15.72
N CYS A 78 12.87 -8.36 15.59
CA CYS A 78 13.53 -8.16 14.30
C CYS A 78 13.42 -9.41 13.40
N PHE A 79 13.66 -10.58 13.98
CA PHE A 79 13.62 -11.87 13.29
C PHE A 79 12.33 -12.65 13.60
N SER A 80 11.21 -11.94 13.65
CA SER A 80 9.88 -12.53 13.75
C SER A 80 9.50 -13.29 12.48
N VAL A 81 8.39 -14.02 12.49
CA VAL A 81 7.90 -14.74 11.31
C VAL A 81 7.73 -13.81 10.11
N GLY A 82 7.30 -12.58 10.34
CA GLY A 82 7.16 -11.58 9.28
C GLY A 82 8.47 -11.29 8.51
N PHE A 83 9.63 -11.35 9.17
CA PHE A 83 10.93 -11.25 8.49
C PHE A 83 11.14 -12.41 7.50
N PHE A 84 10.87 -13.65 7.91
CA PHE A 84 11.03 -14.81 7.06
C PHE A 84 10.02 -14.84 5.91
N VAL A 85 8.80 -14.36 6.15
CA VAL A 85 7.80 -14.18 5.08
C VAL A 85 8.27 -13.14 4.06
N PHE A 86 8.81 -12.00 4.51
CA PHE A 86 9.36 -11.00 3.60
C PHE A 86 10.55 -11.54 2.80
N LEU A 87 11.43 -12.30 3.43
CA LEU A 87 12.53 -12.99 2.74
C LEU A 87 12.01 -13.96 1.66
N ALA A 88 11.00 -14.77 2.02
CA ALA A 88 10.37 -15.71 1.09
C ALA A 88 9.72 -15.00 -0.11
N ILE A 89 8.99 -13.90 0.12
CA ILE A 89 8.40 -13.06 -0.93
C ILE A 89 9.49 -12.53 -1.86
N CYS A 90 10.57 -11.98 -1.32
CA CYS A 90 11.68 -11.46 -2.12
C CYS A 90 12.33 -12.55 -2.98
N ILE A 91 12.61 -13.72 -2.41
CA ILE A 91 13.19 -14.83 -3.18
C ILE A 91 12.22 -15.29 -4.27
N LEU A 92 10.95 -15.47 -3.93
CA LEU A 92 9.92 -15.95 -4.86
C LEU A 92 9.83 -15.05 -6.09
N PHE A 93 9.60 -13.75 -5.91
CA PHE A 93 9.37 -12.85 -7.04
C PHE A 93 10.66 -12.50 -7.80
N LEU A 94 11.81 -12.48 -7.15
CA LEU A 94 13.09 -12.34 -7.86
C LEU A 94 13.38 -13.57 -8.77
N VAL A 95 12.84 -14.74 -8.44
CA VAL A 95 12.95 -15.94 -9.28
C VAL A 95 11.88 -15.95 -10.37
N LEU A 96 10.60 -15.69 -10.01
CA LEU A 96 9.48 -15.76 -10.95
C LEU A 96 9.58 -14.68 -12.05
N ASP A 97 10.04 -13.50 -11.71
CA ASP A 97 10.14 -12.37 -12.64
C ASP A 97 11.53 -12.27 -13.30
N TYR A 98 12.41 -13.23 -13.03
CA TYR A 98 13.74 -13.23 -13.66
C TYR A 98 13.63 -13.28 -15.18
N GLY A 99 14.23 -12.31 -15.86
CA GLY A 99 14.22 -12.24 -17.32
C GLY A 99 12.85 -11.88 -17.94
N ARG A 100 11.88 -11.47 -17.14
CA ARG A 100 10.56 -11.09 -17.62
C ARG A 100 10.60 -9.83 -18.47
N TRP A 101 9.71 -9.77 -19.43
CA TRP A 101 9.46 -8.63 -20.32
C TRP A 101 8.06 -8.06 -20.04
N LEU A 102 7.87 -6.79 -20.34
CA LEU A 102 6.54 -6.16 -20.35
C LEU A 102 5.67 -6.86 -21.41
N THR A 103 4.41 -7.11 -21.10
CA THR A 103 3.51 -7.88 -21.98
C THR A 103 2.15 -7.24 -22.18
N THR A 104 1.72 -6.36 -21.28
CA THR A 104 0.39 -5.78 -21.33
C THR A 104 0.41 -4.37 -21.94
N TRP A 105 -0.74 -3.97 -22.51
CA TRP A 105 -0.88 -2.65 -23.10
C TRP A 105 -0.57 -1.53 -22.11
N ASP A 106 -1.05 -1.64 -20.87
CA ASP A 106 -0.87 -0.62 -19.83
C ASP A 106 0.59 -0.46 -19.43
N GLU A 107 1.36 -1.55 -19.44
CA GLU A 107 2.80 -1.50 -19.20
C GLU A 107 3.54 -0.72 -20.29
N TYR A 108 3.21 -0.97 -21.57
CA TYR A 108 3.84 -0.26 -22.68
C TYR A 108 3.35 1.18 -22.86
N SER A 109 2.07 1.43 -22.58
CA SER A 109 1.49 2.75 -22.78
C SER A 109 1.90 3.74 -21.69
N HIS A 110 1.96 3.32 -20.43
CA HIS A 110 2.23 4.23 -19.32
C HIS A 110 3.07 3.64 -18.17
N TRP A 111 2.69 2.55 -17.48
CA TRP A 111 3.39 2.16 -16.25
C TRP A 111 4.88 1.89 -16.44
N GLY A 112 5.25 1.00 -17.35
CA GLY A 112 6.64 0.69 -17.64
C GLY A 112 7.36 1.86 -18.31
N LYS A 113 6.66 2.65 -19.15
CA LYS A 113 7.22 3.85 -19.77
C LYS A 113 7.52 4.94 -18.75
N MET A 114 6.64 5.17 -17.77
CA MET A 114 6.88 6.08 -16.65
C MET A 114 8.17 5.71 -15.92
N LEU A 115 8.30 4.44 -15.53
CA LEU A 115 9.47 3.97 -14.82
C LEU A 115 10.76 4.09 -15.66
N LYS A 116 10.69 3.75 -16.96
CA LYS A 116 11.81 3.89 -17.88
C LYS A 116 12.27 5.34 -18.00
N GLU A 117 11.33 6.30 -18.15
CA GLU A 117 11.65 7.72 -18.21
C GLU A 117 12.23 8.24 -16.89
N MET A 118 11.68 7.84 -15.75
CA MET A 118 12.24 8.19 -14.44
C MET A 118 13.65 7.63 -14.25
N SER A 119 13.91 6.42 -14.70
CA SER A 119 15.24 5.82 -14.65
C SER A 119 16.25 6.56 -15.56
N ARG A 120 15.81 6.99 -16.74
CA ARG A 120 16.64 7.69 -17.73
C ARG A 120 16.94 9.13 -17.32
N LEU A 121 15.94 9.85 -16.80
CA LEU A 121 16.03 11.27 -16.48
C LEU A 121 16.55 11.54 -15.06
N ASP A 122 16.47 10.54 -14.18
CA ASP A 122 16.61 10.71 -12.72
C ASP A 122 15.66 11.77 -12.14
N ARG A 123 14.51 11.94 -12.81
CA ARG A 123 13.44 12.90 -12.50
C ARG A 123 12.09 12.28 -12.77
N PHE A 124 11.01 12.99 -12.39
CA PHE A 124 9.67 12.51 -12.73
C PHE A 124 9.49 12.37 -14.26
N TYR A 125 8.71 11.39 -14.66
CA TYR A 125 8.32 11.14 -16.07
C TYR A 125 7.51 12.28 -16.70
N THR A 126 7.13 13.29 -15.92
CA THR A 126 6.39 14.48 -16.33
C THR A 126 7.26 15.57 -16.92
N GLU A 127 8.59 15.47 -16.77
CA GLU A 127 9.54 16.44 -17.30
C GLU A 127 9.37 16.65 -18.82
N PRO A 128 9.68 17.85 -19.34
CA PRO A 128 9.56 18.15 -20.79
C PRO A 128 10.39 17.21 -21.68
N GLN A 129 11.51 16.70 -21.18
CA GLN A 129 12.39 15.77 -21.91
C GLN A 129 11.90 14.32 -21.89
N SER A 130 10.78 14.05 -21.22
CA SER A 130 10.18 12.72 -21.18
C SER A 130 9.50 12.38 -22.50
N ASN A 131 9.67 11.12 -22.91
CA ASN A 131 8.98 10.57 -24.07
C ASN A 131 7.55 10.08 -23.74
N LEU A 132 7.09 10.27 -22.50
CA LEU A 132 5.72 9.95 -22.10
C LEU A 132 4.76 10.97 -22.68
N THR A 133 3.78 10.52 -23.47
CA THR A 133 2.82 11.39 -24.18
C THR A 133 1.43 11.39 -23.56
N ALA A 134 1.12 10.41 -22.69
CA ALA A 134 -0.20 10.27 -22.07
C ALA A 134 -0.06 9.91 -20.58
N HIS A 135 -1.11 10.11 -19.82
CA HIS A 135 -1.20 9.74 -18.41
C HIS A 135 -0.14 10.36 -17.49
N LYS A 136 0.38 11.54 -17.85
CA LYS A 136 1.36 12.26 -17.02
C LYS A 136 0.82 12.70 -15.66
N ASP A 137 -0.49 12.77 -15.50
CA ASP A 137 -1.19 13.12 -14.28
C ASP A 137 -1.34 11.95 -13.30
N TYR A 138 -0.99 10.73 -13.69
CA TYR A 138 -1.07 9.59 -12.80
C TYR A 138 -0.12 9.75 -11.61
N PRO A 139 -0.54 9.37 -10.38
CA PRO A 139 0.33 9.48 -9.21
C PRO A 139 1.47 8.45 -9.24
N PRO A 140 2.68 8.80 -8.78
CA PRO A 140 3.90 8.04 -9.07
C PRO A 140 4.34 7.06 -7.96
N PHE A 141 3.54 6.73 -6.94
CA PHE A 141 4.00 6.00 -5.74
C PHE A 141 4.66 4.66 -6.08
N ALA A 142 4.01 3.84 -6.89
CA ALA A 142 4.53 2.52 -7.22
C ALA A 142 5.80 2.61 -8.06
N GLN A 143 5.81 3.47 -9.08
CA GLN A 143 6.96 3.68 -9.96
C GLN A 143 8.18 4.22 -9.19
N ILE A 144 7.96 5.02 -8.15
CA ILE A 144 9.06 5.48 -7.27
C ILE A 144 9.62 4.31 -6.46
N PHE A 145 8.78 3.43 -5.94
CA PHE A 145 9.26 2.25 -5.23
C PHE A 145 10.03 1.31 -6.17
N GLU A 146 9.50 1.04 -7.35
CA GLU A 146 10.15 0.23 -8.39
C GLU A 146 11.51 0.83 -8.77
N LEU A 147 11.56 2.15 -8.99
CA LEU A 147 12.81 2.86 -9.28
C LEU A 147 13.80 2.77 -8.13
N LEU A 148 13.34 2.98 -6.88
CA LEU A 148 14.18 2.86 -5.68
C LEU A 148 14.77 1.45 -5.58
N TRP A 149 13.96 0.42 -5.80
CA TRP A 149 14.42 -0.98 -5.82
C TRP A 149 15.48 -1.23 -6.89
N CYS A 150 15.23 -0.76 -8.13
CA CYS A 150 16.17 -0.87 -9.24
C CYS A 150 17.50 -0.14 -8.96
N LYS A 151 17.43 1.08 -8.44
CA LYS A 151 18.64 1.86 -8.07
C LYS A 151 19.45 1.18 -6.96
N LEU A 152 18.79 0.65 -5.94
CA LEU A 152 19.43 -0.11 -4.87
C LEU A 152 20.00 -1.46 -5.36
N SER A 153 19.44 -2.02 -6.44
CA SER A 153 19.96 -3.23 -7.11
C SER A 153 21.11 -2.95 -8.07
N TRP A 154 21.41 -1.66 -8.35
CA TRP A 154 22.30 -1.22 -9.43
C TRP A 154 21.97 -1.83 -10.79
N LYS A 155 20.74 -2.22 -10.98
CA LYS A 155 20.29 -2.89 -12.20
C LYS A 155 18.85 -2.48 -12.51
N TYR A 156 18.66 -1.91 -13.69
CA TYR A 156 17.34 -1.70 -14.27
C TYR A 156 17.10 -2.77 -15.33
N THR A 157 16.11 -3.62 -15.11
CA THR A 157 15.50 -4.51 -16.11
C THR A 157 14.01 -4.54 -15.87
N GLU A 158 13.22 -4.86 -16.89
CA GLU A 158 11.78 -4.99 -16.77
C GLU A 158 11.41 -6.02 -15.69
N GLY A 159 12.08 -7.19 -15.68
CA GLY A 159 11.86 -8.20 -14.65
C GLY A 159 12.25 -7.74 -13.23
N THR A 160 13.28 -6.90 -13.07
CA THR A 160 13.61 -6.33 -11.74
C THR A 160 12.53 -5.35 -11.28
N ALA A 161 11.94 -4.59 -12.21
CA ALA A 161 10.86 -3.65 -11.92
C ALA A 161 9.57 -4.40 -11.53
N THR A 162 9.20 -5.43 -12.29
CA THR A 162 8.03 -6.28 -11.99
C THR A 162 8.18 -6.96 -10.64
N ALA A 163 9.34 -7.56 -10.36
CA ALA A 163 9.63 -8.16 -9.06
C ALA A 163 9.51 -7.13 -7.91
N ALA A 164 9.95 -5.89 -8.13
CA ALA A 164 9.82 -4.83 -7.13
C ALA A 164 8.36 -4.52 -6.80
N LEU A 165 7.49 -4.41 -7.81
CA LEU A 165 6.07 -4.18 -7.59
C LEU A 165 5.42 -5.35 -6.86
N ASP A 166 5.65 -6.58 -7.29
CA ASP A 166 5.09 -7.77 -6.64
C ASP A 166 5.59 -7.90 -5.19
N ILE A 167 6.87 -7.64 -4.94
CA ILE A 167 7.41 -7.59 -3.58
C ILE A 167 6.70 -6.51 -2.75
N LEU A 168 6.49 -5.32 -3.28
CA LEU A 168 5.74 -4.26 -2.59
C LEU A 168 4.34 -4.74 -2.24
N VAL A 169 3.59 -5.20 -3.22
CA VAL A 169 2.19 -5.65 -3.11
C VAL A 169 2.02 -6.69 -2.01
N PHE A 170 2.78 -7.78 -2.08
CA PHE A 170 2.63 -8.88 -1.14
C PHE A 170 3.23 -8.59 0.24
N SER A 171 4.28 -7.76 0.30
CA SER A 171 4.90 -7.37 1.58
C SER A 171 4.07 -6.35 2.36
N MET A 172 3.13 -5.66 1.73
CA MET A 172 2.20 -4.79 2.45
C MET A 172 1.28 -5.57 3.40
N ILE A 173 0.94 -6.81 3.07
CA ILE A 173 -0.10 -7.56 3.81
C ILE A 173 0.39 -8.86 4.42
N LEU A 174 1.11 -9.72 3.69
CA LEU A 174 1.38 -11.09 4.16
C LEU A 174 2.19 -11.14 5.47
N PRO A 175 3.30 -10.39 5.64
CA PRO A 175 4.03 -10.39 6.92
C PRO A 175 3.18 -9.91 8.09
N LEU A 176 2.32 -8.91 7.87
CA LEU A 176 1.43 -8.36 8.88
C LEU A 176 0.35 -9.37 9.31
N VAL A 177 -0.31 -10.02 8.34
CA VAL A 177 -1.36 -11.04 8.61
C VAL A 177 -0.79 -12.21 9.38
N ILE A 178 0.34 -12.74 8.92
CA ILE A 178 0.93 -13.95 9.51
C ILE A 178 1.39 -13.69 10.94
N GLU A 179 2.00 -12.54 11.21
CA GLU A 179 2.37 -12.19 12.59
C GLU A 179 1.19 -12.07 13.53
N ARG A 180 0.06 -11.54 13.05
CA ARG A 180 -1.16 -11.46 13.86
C ARG A 180 -1.73 -12.82 14.19
N LEU A 181 -1.69 -13.76 13.25
CA LEU A 181 -2.14 -15.13 13.46
C LEU A 181 -1.22 -15.86 14.46
N GLU A 182 0.08 -15.60 14.41
CA GLU A 182 1.04 -16.20 15.32
C GLU A 182 0.90 -15.71 16.77
N CYS A 183 0.43 -14.51 16.99
CA CYS A 183 0.21 -13.95 18.33
C CYS A 183 -0.92 -14.64 19.13
N LYS A 184 -1.76 -15.47 18.50
CA LYS A 184 -2.79 -16.26 19.21
C LYS A 184 -2.13 -17.40 20.01
N LYS A 185 -2.03 -17.25 21.33
CA LYS A 185 -1.23 -18.06 22.27
C LYS A 185 -1.69 -19.51 22.50
N GLU A 186 -2.81 -19.96 21.95
CA GLU A 186 -3.44 -21.26 22.32
C GLU A 186 -2.85 -22.47 21.57
N ILE A 187 -1.95 -22.28 20.63
CA ILE A 187 -1.46 -23.33 19.72
C ILE A 187 0.06 -23.51 19.90
N GLY A 188 0.57 -24.74 19.78
CA GLY A 188 2.01 -25.05 19.86
C GLY A 188 2.82 -24.35 18.76
N LYS A 189 4.11 -24.05 19.01
CA LYS A 189 4.97 -23.27 18.08
C LYS A 189 5.01 -23.84 16.65
N ILE A 190 5.16 -25.17 16.51
CA ILE A 190 5.21 -25.84 15.19
C ILE A 190 3.87 -25.72 14.48
N GLN A 191 2.77 -25.95 15.20
CA GLN A 191 1.42 -25.89 14.64
C GLN A 191 1.06 -24.46 14.23
N ARG A 192 1.49 -23.42 14.99
CA ARG A 192 1.37 -22.02 14.61
C ARG A 192 2.11 -21.71 13.30
N PHE A 193 3.37 -22.14 13.21
CA PHE A 193 4.17 -21.95 12.00
C PHE A 193 3.51 -22.60 10.77
N LEU A 194 3.09 -23.84 10.88
CA LEU A 194 2.40 -24.56 9.79
C LEU A 194 1.07 -23.92 9.41
N SER A 195 0.29 -23.45 10.39
CA SER A 195 -0.97 -22.75 10.13
C SER A 195 -0.73 -21.40 9.45
N SER A 196 0.27 -20.64 9.91
CA SER A 196 0.65 -19.37 9.30
C SER A 196 1.14 -19.56 7.85
N LEU A 197 1.95 -20.60 7.62
CA LEU A 197 2.40 -20.95 6.28
C LEU A 197 1.24 -21.37 5.37
N ALA A 198 0.34 -22.22 5.86
CA ALA A 198 -0.85 -22.64 5.11
C ALA A 198 -1.74 -21.45 4.74
N ILE A 199 -1.97 -20.54 5.68
CA ILE A 199 -2.77 -19.33 5.44
C ILE A 199 -2.06 -18.40 4.43
N ALA A 200 -0.74 -18.25 4.53
CA ALA A 200 0.02 -17.48 3.54
C ALA A 200 -0.10 -18.07 2.13
N VAL A 201 0.01 -19.39 2.01
CA VAL A 201 -0.15 -20.10 0.74
C VAL A 201 -1.58 -19.94 0.21
N VAL A 202 -2.59 -20.10 1.05
CA VAL A 202 -3.99 -19.91 0.66
C VAL A 202 -4.25 -18.47 0.23
N LEU A 203 -3.79 -17.48 0.98
CA LEU A 203 -3.91 -16.07 0.60
C LEU A 203 -3.19 -15.79 -0.73
N LEU A 204 -2.00 -16.31 -0.92
CA LEU A 204 -1.26 -16.17 -2.16
C LEU A 204 -2.03 -16.81 -3.32
N ILE A 205 -2.55 -18.02 -3.15
CA ILE A 205 -3.36 -18.71 -4.16
C ILE A 205 -4.62 -17.89 -4.47
N VAL A 206 -5.34 -17.42 -3.45
CA VAL A 206 -6.55 -16.61 -3.64
C VAL A 206 -6.22 -15.34 -4.42
N ILE A 207 -5.15 -14.62 -4.03
CA ILE A 207 -4.73 -13.40 -4.70
C ILE A 207 -4.34 -13.66 -6.16
N LEU A 208 -3.62 -14.75 -6.44
CA LEU A 208 -3.18 -15.12 -7.79
C LEU A 208 -4.33 -15.66 -8.69
N ASN A 209 -5.45 -16.08 -8.11
CA ASN A 209 -6.60 -16.61 -8.86
C ASN A 209 -7.71 -15.59 -9.14
N PHE A 210 -7.59 -14.33 -8.69
CA PHE A 210 -8.54 -13.31 -9.09
C PHE A 210 -8.39 -12.98 -10.58
N ASP A 211 -9.49 -12.96 -11.33
CA ASP A 211 -9.51 -12.41 -12.69
C ASP A 211 -9.04 -10.96 -12.66
N ASN A 212 -8.25 -10.57 -13.63
CA ASN A 212 -7.62 -9.25 -13.71
C ASN A 212 -6.63 -8.94 -12.56
N VAL A 213 -6.34 -9.88 -11.68
CA VAL A 213 -5.17 -9.78 -10.82
C VAL A 213 -3.95 -10.07 -11.69
N GLN A 214 -3.35 -9.00 -12.10
CA GLN A 214 -2.15 -9.04 -12.91
C GLN A 214 -0.94 -8.95 -11.98
N SER A 215 -0.73 -10.00 -11.18
CA SER A 215 0.60 -10.24 -10.61
C SER A 215 1.58 -10.51 -11.76
N MET A 216 2.85 -10.27 -11.53
CA MET A 216 3.88 -10.36 -12.56
C MET A 216 3.67 -9.35 -13.72
N THR A 217 3.08 -8.19 -13.44
CA THR A 217 2.95 -7.04 -14.34
C THR A 217 3.16 -5.75 -13.56
N LEU A 218 3.38 -4.64 -14.24
CA LEU A 218 3.46 -3.31 -13.61
C LEU A 218 2.08 -2.67 -13.38
N ASN A 219 0.99 -3.45 -13.42
CA ASN A 219 -0.34 -2.93 -13.18
C ASN A 219 -0.60 -2.73 -11.68
N LEU A 220 -1.22 -1.59 -11.33
CA LEU A 220 -1.40 -1.18 -9.94
C LEU A 220 -2.71 -1.66 -9.31
N ASP A 221 -3.51 -2.42 -10.03
CA ASP A 221 -4.85 -2.79 -9.58
C ASP A 221 -4.85 -3.70 -8.36
N LEU A 222 -3.80 -4.49 -8.18
CA LEU A 222 -3.61 -5.32 -6.99
C LEU A 222 -3.02 -4.53 -5.80
N LEU A 223 -2.13 -3.57 -6.05
CA LEU A 223 -1.49 -2.80 -4.99
C LEU A 223 -2.52 -1.99 -4.19
N LEU A 224 -3.44 -1.31 -4.87
CA LEU A 224 -4.39 -0.40 -4.25
C LEU A 224 -5.27 -1.07 -3.18
N PRO A 225 -5.98 -2.20 -3.47
CA PRO A 225 -6.80 -2.87 -2.48
C PRO A 225 -5.98 -3.52 -1.35
N LEU A 226 -4.82 -4.10 -1.63
CA LEU A 226 -4.01 -4.73 -0.58
C LEU A 226 -3.38 -3.70 0.35
N TYR A 227 -2.97 -2.56 -0.17
CA TYR A 227 -2.51 -1.45 0.64
C TYR A 227 -3.64 -0.92 1.55
N TYR A 228 -4.85 -0.76 1.01
CA TYR A 228 -6.04 -0.41 1.79
C TYR A 228 -6.29 -1.42 2.91
N VAL A 229 -6.29 -2.72 2.62
CA VAL A 229 -6.51 -3.78 3.63
C VAL A 229 -5.43 -3.73 4.72
N ALA A 230 -4.17 -3.49 4.37
CA ALA A 230 -3.11 -3.32 5.37
C ALA A 230 -3.41 -2.17 6.34
N LEU A 231 -3.91 -1.03 5.85
CA LEU A 231 -4.33 0.10 6.70
C LEU A 231 -5.53 -0.25 7.58
N ILE A 232 -6.53 -0.95 7.05
CA ILE A 232 -7.67 -1.43 7.85
C ILE A 232 -7.22 -2.37 8.96
N MET A 233 -6.29 -3.28 8.67
CA MET A 233 -5.73 -4.17 9.69
C MET A 233 -4.99 -3.39 10.78
N MET A 234 -4.26 -2.34 10.44
CA MET A 234 -3.62 -1.47 11.43
C MET A 234 -4.65 -0.71 12.29
N ILE A 235 -5.75 -0.29 11.69
CA ILE A 235 -6.85 0.38 12.39
C ILE A 235 -7.57 -0.60 13.32
N ALA A 236 -7.79 -1.83 12.91
CA ALA A 236 -8.42 -2.87 13.72
C ALA A 236 -7.61 -3.25 14.97
N ASP A 237 -6.29 -3.04 14.96
CA ASP A 237 -5.45 -3.18 16.15
C ASP A 237 -5.57 -1.97 17.07
N GLN A 238 -6.33 -2.13 18.16
CA GLN A 238 -6.60 -1.06 19.11
C GLN A 238 -5.34 -0.49 19.76
N GLU A 239 -4.38 -1.34 20.15
CA GLU A 239 -3.12 -0.87 20.74
C GLU A 239 -2.30 -0.06 19.73
N LEU A 240 -2.20 -0.57 18.49
CA LEU A 240 -1.50 0.13 17.42
C LEU A 240 -2.19 1.45 17.10
N ARG A 241 -3.51 1.46 16.87
CA ARG A 241 -4.30 2.64 16.52
C ARG A 241 -4.20 3.74 17.57
N LYS A 242 -4.23 3.41 18.86
CA LYS A 242 -4.13 4.38 19.97
C LYS A 242 -2.71 4.88 20.20
N SER A 243 -1.71 4.17 19.75
CA SER A 243 -0.32 4.57 19.89
C SER A 243 0.02 5.77 18.99
N LYS A 244 1.01 6.58 19.39
CA LYS A 244 1.53 7.67 18.54
C LYS A 244 2.09 7.13 17.23
N PHE A 245 2.79 6.01 17.31
CA PHE A 245 3.39 5.36 16.16
C PHE A 245 2.33 4.87 15.16
N GLY A 246 1.34 4.09 15.62
CA GLY A 246 0.27 3.62 14.74
C GLY A 246 -0.52 4.75 14.09
N PHE A 247 -0.72 5.86 14.80
CA PHE A 247 -1.33 7.05 14.21
C PHE A 247 -0.48 7.63 13.07
N ILE A 248 0.84 7.78 13.27
CA ILE A 248 1.76 8.24 12.23
C ILE A 248 1.76 7.25 11.04
N MET A 249 1.75 5.94 11.32
CA MET A 249 1.66 4.92 10.27
C MET A 249 0.41 5.10 9.40
N ILE A 250 -0.75 5.32 10.03
CA ILE A 250 -2.01 5.53 9.31
C ILE A 250 -1.92 6.80 8.45
N LEU A 251 -1.36 7.90 8.97
CA LEU A 251 -1.18 9.13 8.19
C LEU A 251 -0.25 8.93 7.00
N LEU A 252 0.92 8.30 7.19
CA LEU A 252 1.85 7.98 6.10
C LEU A 252 1.21 7.04 5.08
N GLY A 253 0.48 6.04 5.56
CA GLY A 253 -0.27 5.12 4.71
C GLY A 253 -1.33 5.83 3.87
N GLN A 254 -2.10 6.74 4.46
CA GLN A 254 -3.09 7.56 3.75
C GLN A 254 -2.43 8.45 2.68
N PHE A 255 -1.28 9.03 3.02
CA PHE A 255 -0.50 9.85 2.10
C PHE A 255 -0.04 9.04 0.89
N GLY A 256 0.50 7.83 1.10
CA GLY A 256 0.97 6.94 0.04
C GLY A 256 -0.17 6.33 -0.78
N LEU A 257 -1.28 5.94 -0.13
CA LEU A 257 -2.39 5.27 -0.79
C LEU A 257 -3.01 6.10 -1.92
N ILE A 258 -3.21 7.40 -1.71
CA ILE A 258 -3.75 8.28 -2.76
C ILE A 258 -2.75 8.53 -3.89
N LEU A 259 -1.44 8.45 -3.60
CA LEU A 259 -0.38 8.53 -4.61
C LEU A 259 -0.18 7.24 -5.41
N THR A 260 -0.89 6.16 -5.07
CA THR A 260 -0.85 4.92 -5.84
C THR A 260 -1.67 5.03 -7.12
N LYS A 261 -2.90 5.50 -7.01
CA LYS A 261 -3.82 5.67 -8.15
C LYS A 261 -4.88 6.71 -7.79
N GLN A 262 -5.39 7.47 -8.75
CA GLN A 262 -6.44 8.49 -8.49
C GLN A 262 -7.72 7.86 -7.88
N MET A 263 -8.03 6.61 -8.24
CA MET A 263 -9.13 5.83 -7.62
C MET A 263 -8.93 5.61 -6.11
N GLY A 264 -7.73 5.82 -5.60
CA GLY A 264 -7.41 5.77 -4.17
C GLY A 264 -8.27 6.68 -3.31
N ILE A 265 -8.91 7.72 -3.89
CA ILE A 265 -9.82 8.61 -3.14
C ILE A 265 -10.94 7.85 -2.43
N ALA A 266 -11.53 6.85 -3.06
CA ALA A 266 -12.58 6.04 -2.42
C ALA A 266 -12.04 5.26 -1.22
N PHE A 267 -10.85 4.68 -1.36
CA PHE A 267 -10.21 3.89 -0.31
C PHE A 267 -9.76 4.75 0.87
N VAL A 268 -9.20 5.95 0.62
CA VAL A 268 -8.80 6.84 1.73
C VAL A 268 -10.00 7.35 2.53
N LEU A 269 -11.15 7.57 1.89
CA LEU A 269 -12.39 7.91 2.58
C LEU A 269 -12.91 6.74 3.43
N LEU A 270 -12.82 5.50 2.92
CA LEU A 270 -13.14 4.31 3.69
C LEU A 270 -12.20 4.11 4.88
N VAL A 271 -10.90 4.31 4.71
CA VAL A 271 -9.92 4.26 5.82
C VAL A 271 -10.27 5.28 6.89
N TRP A 272 -10.57 6.53 6.51
CA TRP A 272 -11.02 7.55 7.44
C TRP A 272 -12.31 7.16 8.17
N PHE A 273 -13.30 6.63 7.45
CA PHE A 273 -14.56 6.17 8.02
C PHE A 273 -14.32 5.06 9.07
N PHE A 274 -13.58 4.02 8.72
CA PHE A 274 -13.25 2.92 9.63
C PHE A 274 -12.42 3.38 10.83
N TYR A 275 -11.46 4.28 10.63
CA TYR A 275 -10.70 4.88 11.73
C TYR A 275 -11.63 5.59 12.73
N THR A 276 -12.47 6.47 12.20
CA THR A 276 -13.39 7.27 13.03
C THR A 276 -14.40 6.39 13.75
N MET A 277 -15.01 5.43 13.05
CA MET A 277 -15.96 4.48 13.64
C MET A 277 -15.31 3.63 14.73
N SER A 278 -14.12 3.10 14.51
CA SER A 278 -13.39 2.33 15.51
C SER A 278 -13.10 3.14 16.78
N GLU A 279 -12.70 4.40 16.62
CA GLU A 279 -12.45 5.28 17.75
C GLU A 279 -13.76 5.65 18.50
N VAL A 280 -14.85 5.89 17.78
CA VAL A 280 -16.17 6.20 18.36
C VAL A 280 -16.73 4.99 19.12
N LEU A 281 -16.64 3.79 18.56
CA LEU A 281 -17.11 2.56 19.20
C LEU A 281 -16.33 2.25 20.49
N ASP A 282 -15.02 2.46 20.46
CA ASP A 282 -14.19 2.31 21.65
C ASP A 282 -14.59 3.30 22.76
N THR A 283 -14.95 4.54 22.39
CA THR A 283 -15.39 5.59 23.35
C THR A 283 -16.80 5.36 23.87
N ALA A 284 -17.68 4.80 23.06
CA ALA A 284 -19.06 4.47 23.49
C ALA A 284 -19.08 3.48 24.65
N ASN A 285 -18.09 2.57 24.70
CA ASN A 285 -17.92 1.63 25.80
C ASN A 285 -17.35 2.27 27.08
N LEU A 286 -16.80 3.49 26.97
CA LEU A 286 -16.17 4.24 28.07
C LEU A 286 -17.03 5.47 28.43
N ARG A 287 -18.24 5.26 28.95
CA ARG A 287 -19.29 6.26 29.26
C ARG A 287 -18.86 7.50 30.09
N LYS A 288 -17.60 7.64 30.48
CA LYS A 288 -17.11 8.71 31.37
C LYS A 288 -15.98 9.57 30.81
N GLU A 289 -15.76 9.61 29.49
CA GLU A 289 -14.59 10.31 28.98
C GLU A 289 -14.75 11.84 28.87
N ASN A 290 -13.70 12.51 29.34
CA ASN A 290 -13.50 13.94 29.43
C ASN A 290 -13.58 14.61 28.04
N LEU A 291 -14.11 15.82 27.97
CA LEU A 291 -14.22 16.67 26.76
C LEU A 291 -12.89 16.79 25.99
N ARG A 292 -11.76 16.80 26.75
CA ARG A 292 -10.39 16.80 26.18
C ARG A 292 -10.10 15.60 25.29
N TYR A 293 -10.56 14.40 25.67
CA TYR A 293 -10.37 13.19 24.85
C TYR A 293 -11.19 13.25 23.57
N LYS A 294 -12.44 13.70 23.64
CA LYS A 294 -13.30 13.88 22.45
C LYS A 294 -12.70 14.90 21.47
N GLY A 295 -12.10 15.97 21.97
CA GLY A 295 -11.38 16.94 21.16
C GLY A 295 -10.17 16.34 20.45
N LEU A 296 -9.37 15.54 21.17
CA LEU A 296 -8.21 14.85 20.58
C LEU A 296 -8.65 13.85 19.49
N LEU A 297 -9.73 13.12 19.72
CA LEU A 297 -10.30 12.18 18.74
C LEU A 297 -10.74 12.91 17.46
N ALA A 298 -11.44 14.03 17.61
CA ALA A 298 -11.86 14.86 16.47
C ALA A 298 -10.65 15.36 15.68
N VAL A 299 -9.59 15.84 16.34
CA VAL A 299 -8.36 16.30 15.69
C VAL A 299 -7.67 15.16 14.96
N ARG A 300 -7.55 13.97 15.56
CA ARG A 300 -6.93 12.80 14.91
C ARG A 300 -7.75 12.33 13.72
N SER A 301 -9.07 12.22 13.84
CA SER A 301 -9.96 11.87 12.74
C SER A 301 -9.85 12.85 11.57
N LEU A 302 -9.83 14.15 11.87
CA LEU A 302 -9.66 15.21 10.88
C LEU A 302 -8.27 15.12 10.19
N ALA A 303 -7.21 14.82 10.94
CA ALA A 303 -5.88 14.63 10.37
C ALA A 303 -5.85 13.44 9.40
N VAL A 304 -6.48 12.30 9.74
CA VAL A 304 -6.60 11.14 8.85
C VAL A 304 -7.38 11.50 7.57
N LEU A 305 -8.42 12.33 7.67
CA LEU A 305 -9.17 12.80 6.51
C LEU A 305 -8.36 13.77 5.64
N ILE A 306 -7.67 14.74 6.23
CA ILE A 306 -7.01 15.81 5.48
C ILE A 306 -5.71 15.34 4.81
N THR A 307 -4.97 14.43 5.44
CA THR A 307 -3.66 13.98 4.94
C THR A 307 -3.66 13.53 3.48
N PRO A 308 -4.59 12.66 3.01
CA PRO A 308 -4.60 12.27 1.61
C PRO A 308 -4.94 13.43 0.65
N PHE A 309 -5.77 14.39 1.08
CA PHE A 309 -6.06 15.56 0.25
C PHE A 309 -4.86 16.49 0.12
N ILE A 310 -4.03 16.63 1.17
CA ILE A 310 -2.75 17.35 1.09
C ILE A 310 -1.84 16.66 0.08
N SER A 311 -1.70 15.34 0.18
CA SER A 311 -0.89 14.54 -0.75
C SER A 311 -1.33 14.73 -2.20
N ASN A 312 -2.63 14.59 -2.45
CA ASN A 312 -3.21 14.80 -3.78
C ASN A 312 -3.02 16.24 -4.28
N ALA A 313 -3.17 17.24 -3.39
CA ALA A 313 -2.98 18.64 -3.75
C ALA A 313 -1.52 18.97 -4.13
N ILE A 314 -0.54 18.37 -3.45
CA ILE A 314 0.88 18.51 -3.79
C ILE A 314 1.12 18.00 -5.21
N TRP A 315 0.66 16.78 -5.51
CA TRP A 315 0.82 16.19 -6.85
C TRP A 315 0.07 16.97 -7.93
N SER A 316 -1.20 17.29 -7.69
CA SER A 316 -2.03 18.03 -8.66
C SER A 316 -1.50 19.44 -8.97
N ARG A 317 -0.97 20.15 -7.95
CA ARG A 317 -0.33 21.46 -8.17
C ARG A 317 0.94 21.33 -9.00
N TYR A 318 1.74 20.29 -8.74
CA TYR A 318 2.93 20.04 -9.54
C TYR A 318 2.55 19.78 -11.01
N ILE A 319 1.60 18.90 -11.29
CA ILE A 319 1.13 18.61 -12.65
C ILE A 319 0.58 19.87 -13.32
N SER A 320 -0.23 20.67 -12.62
CA SER A 320 -0.78 21.92 -13.15
C SER A 320 0.31 22.95 -13.47
N SER A 321 1.40 22.99 -12.71
CA SER A 321 2.54 23.90 -12.96
C SER A 321 3.30 23.58 -14.26
N LEU A 322 3.17 22.35 -14.76
CA LEU A 322 3.76 21.90 -16.02
C LEU A 322 2.85 22.16 -17.24
N GLY A 323 1.66 22.74 -17.03
CA GLY A 323 0.66 22.95 -18.08
C GLY A 323 -0.05 21.69 -18.55
N GLU A 324 0.16 20.56 -17.85
CA GLU A 324 -0.49 19.29 -18.16
C GLU A 324 -1.88 19.24 -17.48
N GLY A 325 -2.93 19.20 -18.30
CA GLY A 325 -4.31 19.02 -17.80
C GLY A 325 -4.58 17.57 -17.43
N GLY A 326 -5.14 17.32 -16.23
CA GLY A 326 -5.50 15.95 -15.80
C GLY A 326 -6.55 15.30 -16.71
N GLN A 327 -6.24 14.17 -17.30
CA GLN A 327 -7.22 13.34 -18.00
C GLN A 327 -8.26 12.80 -17.00
N PHE A 328 -7.85 12.54 -15.75
CA PHE A 328 -8.66 11.99 -14.67
C PHE A 328 -8.66 12.91 -13.44
N SER A 329 -9.08 14.15 -13.60
CA SER A 329 -9.23 15.06 -12.47
C SER A 329 -10.41 14.66 -11.58
N LEU A 330 -10.22 14.68 -10.26
CA LEU A 330 -11.31 14.52 -9.27
C LEU A 330 -12.43 15.55 -9.49
N SER A 331 -12.13 16.70 -10.09
CA SER A 331 -13.13 17.69 -10.48
C SER A 331 -14.16 17.18 -11.50
N LYS A 332 -13.85 16.09 -12.22
CA LYS A 332 -14.78 15.41 -13.13
C LYS A 332 -15.75 14.48 -12.41
N ILE A 333 -15.49 14.12 -11.14
CA ILE A 333 -16.42 13.34 -10.31
C ILE A 333 -17.51 14.30 -9.79
N ASN A 334 -18.64 14.29 -10.47
CA ASN A 334 -19.77 15.12 -10.08
C ASN A 334 -20.67 14.35 -9.11
N LEU A 335 -20.41 14.47 -7.79
CA LEU A 335 -21.20 13.84 -6.74
C LEU A 335 -22.69 14.19 -6.81
N LYS A 336 -23.03 15.42 -7.26
CA LYS A 336 -24.41 15.83 -7.46
C LYS A 336 -25.07 15.02 -8.59
N THR A 337 -24.35 14.75 -9.67
CA THR A 337 -24.83 13.88 -10.75
C THR A 337 -25.00 12.45 -10.28
N LEU A 338 -24.02 11.91 -9.55
CA LEU A 338 -24.12 10.57 -8.96
C LEU A 338 -25.33 10.45 -8.05
N PHE A 339 -25.52 11.38 -7.11
CA PHE A 339 -26.69 11.39 -6.22
C PHE A 339 -28.01 11.48 -6.99
N ARG A 340 -28.07 12.36 -8.01
CA ARG A 340 -29.24 12.46 -8.89
C ARG A 340 -29.58 11.12 -9.56
N VAL A 341 -28.58 10.41 -10.06
CA VAL A 341 -28.78 9.10 -10.71
C VAL A 341 -29.28 8.05 -9.72
N ILE A 342 -28.72 8.02 -8.50
CA ILE A 342 -29.14 7.10 -7.42
C ILE A 342 -30.61 7.32 -7.07
N VAL A 343 -31.10 8.56 -7.01
CA VAL A 343 -32.51 8.86 -6.69
C VAL A 343 -33.44 8.81 -7.92
N GLY A 344 -32.99 8.21 -9.03
CA GLY A 344 -33.81 7.98 -10.22
C GLY A 344 -33.82 9.13 -11.22
N GLY A 345 -33.06 10.19 -11.00
CA GLY A 345 -32.84 11.30 -11.96
C GLY A 345 -31.68 11.01 -12.94
N GLY A 346 -31.30 12.02 -13.71
CA GLY A 346 -30.25 11.89 -14.72
C GLY A 346 -30.78 11.52 -16.10
N ASP A 347 -29.89 11.56 -17.10
CA ASP A 347 -30.27 11.14 -18.46
C ASP A 347 -30.36 9.59 -18.56
N TRP A 348 -30.92 9.13 -19.68
CA TRP A 348 -31.15 7.70 -19.90
C TRP A 348 -29.83 6.91 -19.87
N LEU A 349 -28.75 7.44 -20.46
CA LEU A 349 -27.46 6.76 -20.51
C LEU A 349 -26.82 6.62 -19.10
N GLN A 350 -26.89 7.68 -18.29
CA GLN A 350 -26.41 7.67 -16.92
C GLN A 350 -27.16 6.62 -16.08
N ARG A 351 -28.48 6.57 -16.20
CA ARG A 351 -29.31 5.60 -15.47
C ARG A 351 -29.04 4.16 -15.88
N ILE A 352 -28.98 3.88 -17.20
CA ILE A 352 -28.72 2.51 -17.67
C ILE A 352 -27.31 2.04 -17.31
N THR A 353 -26.32 2.96 -17.36
CA THR A 353 -24.96 2.67 -16.91
C THR A 353 -24.92 2.33 -15.44
N PHE A 354 -25.58 3.12 -14.59
CA PHE A 354 -25.68 2.85 -13.15
C PHE A 354 -26.33 1.49 -12.86
N VAL A 355 -27.46 1.20 -13.49
CA VAL A 355 -28.15 -0.11 -13.32
C VAL A 355 -27.28 -1.27 -13.79
N ARG A 356 -26.54 -1.11 -14.91
CA ARG A 356 -25.59 -2.11 -15.39
C ARG A 356 -24.46 -2.35 -14.40
N TYR A 357 -23.90 -1.29 -13.81
CA TYR A 357 -22.89 -1.43 -12.77
C TYR A 357 -23.39 -2.16 -11.54
N ILE A 358 -24.56 -1.76 -11.03
CA ILE A 358 -25.17 -2.46 -9.87
C ILE A 358 -25.42 -3.94 -10.20
N ARG A 359 -25.99 -4.23 -11.36
CA ARG A 359 -26.19 -5.61 -11.80
C ARG A 359 -24.87 -6.39 -11.89
N ALA A 360 -23.82 -5.79 -12.46
CA ALA A 360 -22.52 -6.43 -12.60
C ALA A 360 -21.92 -6.82 -11.25
N LEU A 361 -22.12 -6.04 -10.17
CA LEU A 361 -21.66 -6.39 -8.83
C LEU A 361 -22.20 -7.76 -8.34
N PHE A 362 -23.39 -8.14 -8.77
CA PHE A 362 -24.04 -9.40 -8.37
C PHE A 362 -23.90 -10.52 -9.40
N THR A 363 -23.61 -10.21 -10.66
CA THR A 363 -23.66 -11.19 -11.75
C THR A 363 -22.33 -11.45 -12.43
N THR A 364 -21.39 -10.50 -12.34
CA THR A 364 -20.07 -10.66 -12.97
C THR A 364 -19.13 -11.39 -12.03
N ASN A 365 -18.62 -12.53 -12.46
CA ASN A 365 -17.57 -13.25 -11.75
C ASN A 365 -16.26 -12.49 -11.89
N ILE A 366 -15.57 -12.30 -10.77
CA ILE A 366 -14.23 -11.67 -10.70
C ILE A 366 -13.11 -12.71 -10.64
N THR A 367 -13.48 -13.99 -10.52
CA THR A 367 -12.55 -15.11 -10.49
C THR A 367 -12.89 -16.09 -11.59
N THR A 368 -11.88 -16.54 -12.37
CA THR A 368 -11.98 -17.63 -13.33
C THR A 368 -11.49 -18.95 -12.74
N GLY A 369 -10.96 -18.92 -11.52
CA GLY A 369 -10.34 -20.07 -10.87
C GLY A 369 -11.33 -21.09 -10.30
N LEU A 370 -10.84 -21.89 -9.36
CA LEU A 370 -11.58 -22.99 -8.69
C LEU A 370 -12.89 -22.56 -8.01
N PHE A 371 -13.02 -21.29 -7.65
CA PHE A 371 -14.21 -20.75 -6.97
C PHE A 371 -14.65 -19.45 -7.66
N PRO A 372 -15.61 -19.53 -8.62
CA PRO A 372 -16.16 -18.33 -9.23
C PRO A 372 -16.89 -17.51 -8.15
N MET A 373 -16.46 -16.28 -7.96
CA MET A 373 -17.07 -15.33 -7.01
C MET A 373 -17.46 -14.05 -7.73
N THR A 374 -18.64 -13.53 -7.41
CA THR A 374 -19.04 -12.17 -7.82
C THR A 374 -18.40 -11.13 -6.89
N TYR A 375 -18.42 -9.86 -7.29
CA TYR A 375 -17.92 -8.77 -6.41
C TYR A 375 -18.60 -8.78 -5.04
N VAL A 376 -19.91 -8.98 -4.99
CA VAL A 376 -20.65 -9.02 -3.72
C VAL A 376 -20.25 -10.23 -2.88
N SER A 377 -20.13 -11.42 -3.47
CA SER A 377 -19.70 -12.60 -2.72
C SER A 377 -18.28 -12.47 -2.19
N ALA A 378 -17.37 -11.88 -2.95
CA ALA A 378 -16.00 -11.61 -2.49
C ALA A 378 -15.97 -10.61 -1.32
N ILE A 379 -16.79 -9.55 -1.36
CA ILE A 379 -16.92 -8.60 -0.25
C ILE A 379 -17.47 -9.31 1.01
N VAL A 380 -18.50 -10.13 0.85
CA VAL A 380 -19.10 -10.88 1.98
C VAL A 380 -18.08 -11.84 2.58
N VAL A 381 -17.37 -12.62 1.77
CA VAL A 381 -16.32 -13.54 2.24
C VAL A 381 -15.20 -12.79 2.95
N SER A 382 -14.74 -11.67 2.39
CA SER A 382 -13.71 -10.83 3.01
C SER A 382 -14.17 -10.28 4.35
N PHE A 383 -15.44 -9.84 4.45
CA PHE A 383 -16.01 -9.37 5.71
C PHE A 383 -16.10 -10.50 6.75
N CYS A 384 -16.58 -11.69 6.34
CA CYS A 384 -16.62 -12.85 7.24
C CYS A 384 -15.23 -13.24 7.76
N ILE A 385 -14.20 -13.22 6.90
CA ILE A 385 -12.80 -13.47 7.30
C ILE A 385 -12.35 -12.43 8.34
N LEU A 386 -12.63 -11.14 8.10
CA LEU A 386 -12.28 -10.06 9.03
C LEU A 386 -12.96 -10.19 10.40
N VAL A 387 -14.19 -10.68 10.44
CA VAL A 387 -14.93 -10.89 11.69
C VAL A 387 -14.41 -12.10 12.47
N ILE A 388 -13.94 -13.14 11.77
CA ILE A 388 -13.39 -14.36 12.39
C ILE A 388 -11.93 -14.14 12.88
N MET A 389 -11.19 -13.27 12.23
CA MET A 389 -9.82 -12.91 12.63
C MET A 389 -9.79 -11.95 13.80
#